data_71b98fbb07fb1a4ea56a305c8530cdcb
#
_entry.id   71b98fbb07fb1a4ea56a305c8530cdcb
#
_cell.length_a   1.000
_cell.length_b   1.000
_cell.length_c   1.000
_cell.angle_alpha   90.00
_cell.angle_beta   90.00
_cell.angle_gamma   90.00
#
_symmetry.space_group_name_H-M   'P 1'
#
loop_
_entity.id
_entity.type
_entity.pdbx_description
1 polymer ?
#
loop_
_entity_poly.entity_id
_entity_poly.type
_entity_poly.pdbx_seq_one_letter_code
_entity_poly.pdbx_strand_id
1 'polypeptide(L)'
;ERPQGETVKNLIAKIHQELGKLVMADVDSLEAAIEAVEAGADCVGTTLYGYTKATQNQSPPGFDLLSQMVKQLQVPVICEGGISSPEMARKALDLGAHAVVVGTAITGIDLLVKAYQLELSKNL
;
A
#
# COMPACT_ATOMS: atom_id res chain seq x y z
N GLU A 1 9.25 17.19 -0.55
CA GLU A 1 10.73 17.18 -0.64
C GLU A 1 11.28 16.51 0.61
N ARG A 2 12.28 15.64 0.44
CA ARG A 2 12.94 14.98 1.58
C ARG A 2 13.97 15.90 2.20
N PRO A 3 14.18 15.82 3.53
CA PRO A 3 15.24 16.59 4.18
C PRO A 3 16.59 16.33 3.49
N GLN A 4 17.36 17.40 3.26
CA GLN A 4 18.72 17.35 2.69
C GLN A 4 18.82 16.86 1.24
N GLY A 5 17.74 16.83 0.44
CA GLY A 5 17.77 16.43 -0.97
C GLY A 5 18.06 14.93 -1.19
N GLU A 6 17.84 14.09 -0.19
CA GLU A 6 18.05 12.65 -0.29
C GLU A 6 17.09 11.99 -1.30
N THR A 7 17.60 11.21 -2.21
CA THR A 7 16.81 10.48 -3.21
C THR A 7 16.36 9.11 -2.67
N VAL A 8 15.27 8.55 -3.25
CA VAL A 8 14.84 7.18 -2.94
C VAL A 8 15.96 6.19 -3.16
N LYS A 9 16.66 6.31 -4.28
CA LYS A 9 17.79 5.45 -4.65
C LYS A 9 18.91 5.47 -3.59
N ASN A 10 19.30 6.67 -3.14
CA ASN A 10 20.34 6.80 -2.13
C ASN A 10 19.89 6.21 -0.78
N LEU A 11 18.63 6.39 -0.41
CA LEU A 11 18.09 5.84 0.82
C LEU A 11 18.06 4.30 0.79
N ILE A 12 17.58 3.70 -0.29
CA ILE A 12 17.58 2.25 -0.48
C ILE A 12 19.01 1.70 -0.41
N ALA A 13 19.95 2.32 -1.14
CA ALA A 13 21.34 1.91 -1.13
C ALA A 13 21.95 1.96 0.28
N LYS A 14 21.70 3.00 1.06
CA LYS A 14 22.16 3.10 2.45
C LYS A 14 21.56 2.00 3.33
N ILE A 15 20.27 1.74 3.23
CA ILE A 15 19.63 0.69 4.03
C ILE A 15 20.26 -0.66 3.74
N HIS A 16 20.51 -0.98 2.47
CA HIS A 16 21.17 -2.22 2.09
C HIS A 16 22.62 -2.27 2.57
N GLN A 17 23.40 -1.23 2.30
CA GLN A 17 24.86 -1.24 2.54
C GLN A 17 25.21 -1.07 4.01
N GLU A 18 24.52 -0.18 4.72
CA GLU A 18 24.85 0.16 6.10
C GLU A 18 24.12 -0.71 7.12
N LEU A 19 22.88 -1.10 6.80
CA LEU A 19 22.03 -1.85 7.75
C LEU A 19 21.86 -3.32 7.36
N GLY A 20 22.17 -3.72 6.13
CA GLY A 20 21.96 -5.08 5.63
C GLY A 20 20.49 -5.51 5.66
N LYS A 21 19.54 -4.57 5.46
CA LYS A 21 18.09 -4.83 5.55
C LYS A 21 17.42 -4.73 4.19
N LEU A 22 16.34 -5.50 4.04
CA LEU A 22 15.45 -5.42 2.89
C LEU A 22 14.62 -4.13 2.96
N VAL A 23 14.20 -3.65 1.78
CA VAL A 23 13.43 -2.43 1.62
C VAL A 23 12.10 -2.74 0.93
N MET A 24 11.00 -2.42 1.60
CA MET A 24 9.68 -2.30 0.99
C MET A 24 9.44 -0.84 0.61
N ALA A 25 9.05 -0.59 -0.63
CA ALA A 25 8.69 0.75 -1.09
C ALA A 25 7.16 0.90 -1.14
N ASP A 26 6.65 1.88 -0.40
CA ASP A 26 5.24 2.28 -0.46
C ASP A 26 5.02 3.21 -1.65
N VAL A 27 4.10 2.84 -2.53
CA VAL A 27 3.85 3.56 -3.78
C VAL A 27 2.37 3.86 -3.99
N ASP A 28 2.10 4.84 -4.87
CA ASP A 28 0.74 5.26 -5.26
C ASP A 28 0.46 5.05 -6.76
N SER A 29 1.48 4.72 -7.54
CA SER A 29 1.38 4.54 -8.99
C SER A 29 2.31 3.45 -9.49
N LEU A 30 2.06 2.97 -10.71
CA LEU A 30 2.91 1.98 -11.37
C LEU A 30 4.30 2.57 -11.69
N GLU A 31 4.35 3.83 -12.10
CA GLU A 31 5.61 4.54 -12.39
C GLU A 31 6.49 4.60 -11.13
N ALA A 32 5.91 4.99 -10.00
CA ALA A 32 6.64 5.03 -8.73
C ALA A 32 7.13 3.64 -8.30
N ALA A 33 6.33 2.59 -8.57
CA ALA A 33 6.72 1.21 -8.29
C ALA A 33 7.91 0.77 -9.14
N ILE A 34 7.90 1.07 -10.45
CA ILE A 34 9.00 0.76 -11.37
C ILE A 34 10.27 1.49 -10.91
N GLU A 35 10.19 2.79 -10.66
CA GLU A 35 11.32 3.59 -10.17
C GLU A 35 11.92 3.05 -8.86
N ALA A 36 11.05 2.62 -7.92
CA ALA A 36 11.50 2.04 -6.67
C ALA A 36 12.24 0.70 -6.87
N VAL A 37 11.73 -0.17 -7.74
CA VAL A 37 12.37 -1.44 -8.08
C VAL A 37 13.71 -1.22 -8.79
N GLU A 38 13.76 -0.30 -9.75
CA GLU A 38 15.02 0.10 -10.42
C GLU A 38 16.03 0.71 -9.44
N ALA A 39 15.56 1.37 -8.39
CA ALA A 39 16.38 1.88 -7.31
C ALA A 39 16.86 0.79 -6.34
N GLY A 40 16.32 -0.44 -6.42
CA GLY A 40 16.72 -1.60 -5.65
C GLY A 40 15.74 -2.01 -4.54
N ALA A 41 14.49 -1.56 -4.55
CA ALA A 41 13.49 -2.04 -3.59
C ALA A 41 13.26 -3.56 -3.75
N ASP A 42 13.21 -4.29 -2.63
CA ASP A 42 13.04 -5.75 -2.59
C ASP A 42 11.58 -6.17 -2.74
N CYS A 43 10.66 -5.31 -2.36
CA CYS A 43 9.22 -5.45 -2.60
C CYS A 43 8.54 -4.08 -2.64
N VAL A 44 7.30 -4.04 -3.12
CA VAL A 44 6.52 -2.82 -3.24
C VAL A 44 5.12 -3.01 -2.66
N GLY A 45 4.55 -1.94 -2.10
CA GLY A 45 3.21 -1.94 -1.54
C GLY A 45 2.32 -0.84 -2.12
N THR A 46 1.02 -1.13 -2.33
CA THR A 46 0.02 -0.17 -2.83
C THR A 46 -0.41 0.84 -1.76
N THR A 47 0.32 0.95 -0.67
CA THR A 47 -0.01 1.66 0.57
C THR A 47 -0.45 3.11 0.37
N LEU A 48 0.18 3.81 -0.56
CA LEU A 48 -0.06 5.24 -0.79
C LEU A 48 -1.19 5.54 -1.78
N TYR A 49 -1.75 4.53 -2.45
CA TYR A 49 -2.84 4.71 -3.41
C TYR A 49 -4.09 5.29 -2.75
N GLY A 50 -4.56 6.41 -3.28
CA GLY A 50 -5.68 7.18 -2.71
C GLY A 50 -5.28 8.17 -1.61
N TYR A 51 -4.03 8.16 -1.13
CA TYR A 51 -3.58 9.01 -0.01
C TYR A 51 -2.61 10.12 -0.42
N THR A 52 -2.18 10.18 -1.66
CA THR A 52 -1.33 11.26 -2.17
C THR A 52 -2.14 12.29 -2.95
N LYS A 53 -1.56 13.46 -3.22
CA LYS A 53 -2.19 14.48 -4.09
C LYS A 53 -2.49 13.95 -5.49
N ALA A 54 -1.65 13.06 -6.01
CA ALA A 54 -1.81 12.47 -7.34
C ALA A 54 -2.98 11.49 -7.40
N THR A 55 -3.26 10.79 -6.31
CA THR A 55 -4.27 9.72 -6.26
C THR A 55 -5.44 10.01 -5.31
N GLN A 56 -5.55 11.22 -4.75
CA GLN A 56 -6.59 11.60 -3.76
C GLN A 56 -8.03 11.41 -4.25
N ASN A 57 -8.25 11.35 -5.57
CA ASN A 57 -9.55 11.10 -6.18
C ASN A 57 -9.82 9.60 -6.41
N GLN A 58 -8.88 8.74 -6.05
CA GLN A 58 -9.00 7.28 -6.15
C GLN A 58 -9.44 6.70 -4.83
N SER A 59 -10.15 5.58 -4.89
CA SER A 59 -10.63 4.88 -3.68
C SER A 59 -9.83 3.61 -3.44
N PRO A 60 -9.09 3.50 -2.32
CA PRO A 60 -8.47 2.24 -1.93
C PRO A 60 -9.51 1.12 -1.69
N PRO A 61 -9.15 -0.15 -1.88
CA PRO A 61 -7.84 -0.65 -2.30
C PRO A 61 -7.59 -0.49 -3.80
N GLY A 62 -6.32 -0.26 -4.17
CA GLY A 62 -5.88 -0.08 -5.55
C GLY A 62 -5.77 -1.41 -6.32
N PHE A 63 -6.86 -2.14 -6.53
CA PHE A 63 -6.84 -3.44 -7.21
C PHE A 63 -6.34 -3.37 -8.65
N ASP A 64 -6.66 -2.29 -9.37
CA ASP A 64 -6.19 -2.08 -10.73
C ASP A 64 -4.68 -1.81 -10.75
N LEU A 65 -4.20 -0.99 -9.83
CA LEU A 65 -2.77 -0.76 -9.64
C LEU A 65 -2.05 -2.07 -9.26
N LEU A 66 -2.58 -2.82 -8.28
CA LEU A 66 -2.06 -4.14 -7.90
C LEU A 66 -1.90 -5.05 -9.12
N SER A 67 -2.94 -5.17 -9.95
CA SER A 67 -2.94 -6.03 -11.13
C SER A 67 -1.88 -5.60 -12.16
N GLN A 68 -1.64 -4.30 -12.31
CA GLN A 68 -0.60 -3.78 -13.20
C GLN A 68 0.79 -4.07 -12.65
N MET A 69 1.02 -3.84 -11.35
CA MET A 69 2.29 -4.09 -10.69
C MET A 69 2.66 -5.58 -10.75
N VAL A 70 1.72 -6.48 -10.42
CA VAL A 70 1.94 -7.95 -10.47
C VAL A 70 2.34 -8.42 -11.87
N LYS A 71 1.78 -7.82 -12.93
CA LYS A 71 2.11 -8.19 -14.33
C LYS A 71 3.47 -7.69 -14.79
N GLN A 72 3.94 -6.58 -14.26
CA GLN A 72 5.12 -5.88 -14.79
C GLN A 72 6.37 -6.01 -13.92
N LEU A 73 6.20 -6.22 -12.62
CA LEU A 73 7.32 -6.27 -11.68
C LEU A 73 7.74 -7.71 -11.40
N GLN A 74 9.04 -7.90 -11.13
CA GLN A 74 9.60 -9.21 -10.76
C GLN A 74 9.80 -9.36 -9.24
N VAL A 75 9.46 -8.33 -8.47
CA VAL A 75 9.54 -8.35 -7.00
C VAL A 75 8.17 -8.64 -6.39
N PRO A 76 8.10 -9.13 -5.15
CA PRO A 76 6.84 -9.31 -4.44
C PRO A 76 6.05 -8.01 -4.36
N VAL A 77 4.74 -8.09 -4.63
CA VAL A 77 3.79 -6.98 -4.52
C VAL A 77 2.88 -7.22 -3.33
N ILE A 78 2.81 -6.25 -2.44
CA ILE A 78 1.98 -6.27 -1.23
C ILE A 78 0.74 -5.41 -1.47
N CYS A 79 -0.44 -5.96 -1.25
CA CYS A 79 -1.67 -5.17 -1.29
C CYS A 79 -1.95 -4.57 0.08
N GLU A 80 -1.87 -3.26 0.18
CA GLU A 80 -2.11 -2.50 1.41
C GLU A 80 -2.94 -1.25 1.13
N GLY A 81 -3.73 -0.84 2.10
CA GLY A 81 -4.61 0.34 2.02
C GLY A 81 -6.04 -0.02 1.63
N GLY A 82 -7.00 0.37 2.47
CA GLY A 82 -8.44 0.23 2.20
C GLY A 82 -9.01 -1.19 2.22
N ILE A 83 -8.25 -2.20 2.62
CA ILE A 83 -8.77 -3.56 2.80
C ILE A 83 -9.71 -3.58 4.01
N SER A 84 -11.02 -3.66 3.78
CA SER A 84 -12.06 -3.53 4.80
C SER A 84 -12.87 -4.81 5.05
N SER A 85 -12.65 -5.87 4.26
CA SER A 85 -13.31 -7.16 4.47
C SER A 85 -12.41 -8.34 4.10
N PRO A 86 -12.72 -9.55 4.63
CA PRO A 86 -12.02 -10.78 4.25
C PRO A 86 -12.07 -11.08 2.75
N GLU A 87 -13.20 -10.75 2.09
CA GLU A 87 -13.38 -10.96 0.64
C GLU A 87 -12.44 -10.06 -0.17
N MET A 88 -12.23 -8.81 0.27
CA MET A 88 -11.25 -7.92 -0.35
C MET A 88 -9.83 -8.45 -0.20
N ALA A 89 -9.48 -8.97 0.98
CA ALA A 89 -8.18 -9.61 1.21
C ALA A 89 -7.99 -10.83 0.30
N ARG A 90 -9.00 -11.66 0.16
CA ARG A 90 -8.98 -12.81 -0.74
C ARG A 90 -8.80 -12.36 -2.20
N LYS A 91 -9.58 -11.37 -2.64
CA LYS A 91 -9.47 -10.79 -3.98
C LYS A 91 -8.06 -10.28 -4.29
N ALA A 92 -7.40 -9.64 -3.33
CA ALA A 92 -6.01 -9.19 -3.51
C ALA A 92 -5.06 -10.36 -3.83
N LEU A 93 -5.19 -11.47 -3.09
CA LEU A 93 -4.39 -12.68 -3.35
C LEU A 93 -4.73 -13.31 -4.71
N ASP A 94 -6.01 -13.37 -5.08
CA ASP A 94 -6.44 -13.89 -6.38
C ASP A 94 -5.94 -13.04 -7.57
N LEU A 95 -5.69 -11.75 -7.33
CA LEU A 95 -5.06 -10.84 -8.30
C LEU A 95 -3.52 -10.97 -8.35
N GLY A 96 -2.94 -11.82 -7.51
CA GLY A 96 -1.52 -12.12 -7.50
C GLY A 96 -0.69 -11.36 -6.47
N ALA A 97 -1.33 -10.70 -5.50
CA ALA A 97 -0.56 -10.14 -4.37
C ALA A 97 0.21 -11.24 -3.65
N HIS A 98 1.46 -10.95 -3.31
CA HIS A 98 2.29 -11.86 -2.50
C HIS A 98 1.79 -11.94 -1.06
N ALA A 99 1.34 -10.81 -0.54
CA ALA A 99 0.74 -10.69 0.80
C ALA A 99 -0.26 -9.55 0.84
N VAL A 100 -1.05 -9.51 1.92
CA VAL A 100 -2.06 -8.47 2.16
C VAL A 100 -1.84 -7.89 3.55
N VAL A 101 -1.91 -6.56 3.66
CA VAL A 101 -1.90 -5.87 4.95
C VAL A 101 -3.29 -5.33 5.25
N VAL A 102 -3.83 -5.71 6.40
CA VAL A 102 -5.12 -5.25 6.91
C VAL A 102 -4.88 -4.49 8.21
N GLY A 103 -5.09 -3.18 8.17
CA GLY A 103 -4.88 -2.29 9.32
C GLY A 103 -6.19 -1.97 10.03
N THR A 104 -6.73 -0.80 9.75
CA THR A 104 -7.87 -0.17 10.44
C THR A 104 -9.11 -1.06 10.56
N ALA A 105 -9.37 -1.93 9.57
CA ALA A 105 -10.50 -2.86 9.63
C ALA A 105 -10.42 -3.85 10.80
N ILE A 106 -9.21 -4.12 11.33
CA ILE A 106 -8.99 -5.01 12.47
C ILE A 106 -8.69 -4.19 13.73
N THR A 107 -7.89 -3.13 13.63
CA THR A 107 -7.37 -2.39 14.78
C THR A 107 -8.20 -1.15 15.15
N GLY A 108 -9.05 -0.67 14.26
CA GLY A 108 -9.88 0.52 14.45
C GLY A 108 -11.18 0.25 15.21
N ILE A 109 -11.10 -0.28 16.43
CA ILE A 109 -12.27 -0.65 17.25
C ILE A 109 -13.19 0.54 17.50
N ASP A 110 -12.63 1.71 17.73
CA ASP A 110 -13.37 2.97 17.92
C ASP A 110 -14.17 3.37 16.67
N LEU A 111 -13.63 3.14 15.49
CA LEU A 111 -14.33 3.39 14.22
C LEU A 111 -15.46 2.40 14.00
N LEU A 112 -15.28 1.13 14.36
CA LEU A 112 -16.35 0.13 14.33
C LEU A 112 -17.49 0.52 15.28
N VAL A 113 -17.17 0.87 16.52
CA VAL A 113 -18.18 1.31 17.51
C VAL A 113 -18.96 2.51 16.98
N LYS A 114 -18.29 3.52 16.42
CA LYS A 114 -18.97 4.68 15.81
C LYS A 114 -19.87 4.29 14.65
N ALA A 115 -19.44 3.36 13.79
CA ALA A 115 -20.27 2.90 12.67
C ALA A 115 -21.56 2.25 13.15
N TYR A 116 -21.49 1.39 14.17
CA TYR A 116 -22.70 0.79 14.79
C TYR A 116 -23.60 1.86 15.44
N GLN A 117 -23.02 2.80 16.19
CA GLN A 117 -23.78 3.89 16.81
C GLN A 117 -24.53 4.74 15.79
N LEU A 118 -23.87 5.10 14.70
CA LEU A 118 -24.47 5.88 13.62
C LEU A 118 -25.63 5.14 12.95
N GLU A 119 -25.50 3.84 12.72
CA GLU A 119 -26.55 3.05 12.10
C GLU A 119 -27.76 2.90 13.02
N LEU A 120 -27.53 2.65 14.30
CA LEU A 120 -28.59 2.51 15.30
C LEU A 120 -29.34 3.82 15.57
N SER A 121 -28.72 4.97 15.34
CA SER A 121 -29.34 6.29 15.58
C SER A 121 -30.14 6.84 14.40
N LYS A 122 -30.18 6.17 13.25
CA LYS A 122 -30.86 6.68 12.04
C LYS A 122 -32.38 6.83 12.14
N ASN A 123 -33.01 6.25 13.13
CA ASN A 123 -34.46 6.26 13.30
C ASN A 123 -34.90 6.70 14.71
N LEU A 124 -34.03 7.37 15.46
CA LEU A 124 -34.31 8.03 16.71
C LEU A 124 -34.48 9.53 16.51
#